data_daa8a5912e51e95b003bd5635e8d32cd
#
_entry.id   daa8a5912e51e95b003bd5635e8d32cd
#
_cell.length_a   1.000
_cell.length_b   1.000
_cell.length_c   1.000
_cell.angle_alpha   90.00
_cell.angle_beta   90.00
_cell.angle_gamma   90.00
#
_symmetry.space_group_name_H-M   'P 1'
#
loop_
_entity.id
_entity.type
_entity.pdbx_description
1 polymer ?
#
loop_
_entity_poly.entity_id
_entity_poly.type
_entity_poly.pdbx_seq_one_letter_code
_entity_poly.pdbx_strand_id
1 'polypeptide(L)'
;MKKISAIIPTYNEENNIKEAIKSLDFVDEIIIVDSYSTDKTIEIAKPLVDKIFQRNYENSAEQKNWALNKVENEWVIILDADERISKELKNEILNLKNRTINYNGFWIKRINYFMQKRVYFSGWQGDKVIRLFKRSVCKYEKKNVHAEIFSDGKIGMLKNKIIHNTYKSKTDYLDKLNRYAKWQAKDYDKKTKKITFLHLHIKPILRFLKHFVFHLGFLDGYIGFVISIYQYKAVSLRYKYLKIYRAKNNQRNC
;
A
#
# COMPACT_ATOMS: atom_id res chain seq x y z
N MET A 1 4.53 21.14 21.46
CA MET A 1 3.77 20.33 20.47
C MET A 1 4.74 19.43 19.73
N LYS A 2 4.37 18.17 19.51
CA LYS A 2 5.18 17.25 18.69
C LYS A 2 5.08 17.66 17.23
N LYS A 3 6.21 17.83 16.57
CA LYS A 3 6.27 18.08 15.13
C LYS A 3 6.15 16.77 14.36
N ILE A 4 5.49 16.81 13.21
CA ILE A 4 5.23 15.65 12.34
C ILE A 4 5.76 15.95 10.94
N SER A 5 6.54 15.05 10.37
CA SER A 5 6.89 15.05 8.95
C SER A 5 6.00 14.08 8.20
N ALA A 6 5.56 14.46 7.01
CA ALA A 6 4.86 13.57 6.08
C ALA A 6 5.79 13.12 4.95
N ILE A 7 5.69 11.84 4.58
CA ILE A 7 6.39 11.24 3.44
C ILE A 7 5.33 10.74 2.46
N ILE A 8 5.43 11.16 1.20
CA ILE A 8 4.57 10.68 0.12
C ILE A 8 5.46 9.99 -0.94
N PRO A 9 5.58 8.65 -0.93
CA PRO A 9 6.18 7.93 -2.05
C PRO A 9 5.26 8.01 -3.27
N THR A 10 5.81 8.34 -4.44
CA THR A 10 5.00 8.59 -5.63
C THR A 10 5.65 8.07 -6.92
N TYR A 11 4.80 7.71 -7.90
CA TYR A 11 5.16 7.39 -9.27
C TYR A 11 3.93 7.52 -10.18
N ASN A 12 3.92 8.53 -11.06
CA ASN A 12 2.83 8.81 -12.01
C ASN A 12 1.47 8.96 -11.32
N GLU A 13 1.37 9.92 -10.42
CA GLU A 13 0.21 10.19 -9.57
C GLU A 13 -0.36 11.61 -9.78
N GLU A 14 -0.24 12.19 -10.99
CA GLU A 14 -0.69 13.56 -11.31
C GLU A 14 -2.13 13.84 -10.89
N ASN A 15 -2.99 12.83 -10.98
CA ASN A 15 -4.40 12.95 -10.62
C ASN A 15 -4.69 12.82 -9.10
N ASN A 16 -3.72 12.38 -8.31
CA ASN A 16 -3.88 12.09 -6.90
C ASN A 16 -3.06 13.01 -6.00
N ILE A 17 -1.85 13.37 -6.45
CA ILE A 17 -0.83 13.97 -5.60
C ILE A 17 -1.31 15.26 -4.91
N LYS A 18 -2.03 16.12 -5.63
CA LYS A 18 -2.53 17.39 -5.10
C LYS A 18 -3.44 17.20 -3.88
N GLU A 19 -4.41 16.30 -3.99
CA GLU A 19 -5.36 16.04 -2.90
C GLU A 19 -4.73 15.24 -1.75
N ALA A 20 -3.71 14.42 -2.02
CA ALA A 20 -2.94 13.78 -0.95
C ALA A 20 -2.20 14.83 -0.11
N ILE A 21 -1.47 15.74 -0.76
CA ILE A 21 -0.75 16.83 -0.09
C ILE A 21 -1.71 17.71 0.70
N LYS A 22 -2.83 18.16 0.10
CA LYS A 22 -3.82 18.98 0.79
C LYS A 22 -4.40 18.33 2.05
N SER A 23 -4.53 17.00 2.09
CA SER A 23 -5.03 16.30 3.27
C SER A 23 -4.02 16.28 4.43
N LEU A 24 -2.78 16.72 4.21
CA LEU A 24 -1.68 16.80 5.16
C LEU A 24 -1.39 18.24 5.64
N ASP A 25 -2.30 19.19 5.46
CA ASP A 25 -2.16 20.61 5.80
C ASP A 25 -1.86 20.91 7.30
N PHE A 26 -1.88 19.89 8.15
CA PHE A 26 -1.65 19.95 9.60
C PHE A 26 -0.25 19.47 10.04
N VAL A 27 0.57 18.97 9.13
CA VAL A 27 1.93 18.53 9.43
C VAL A 27 2.93 19.69 9.33
N ASP A 28 4.12 19.48 9.87
CA ASP A 28 5.13 20.53 9.96
C ASP A 28 6.18 20.45 8.83
N GLU A 29 6.20 19.34 8.09
CA GLU A 29 7.07 19.10 6.94
C GLU A 29 6.41 18.09 6.00
N ILE A 30 6.44 18.33 4.69
CA ILE A 30 6.02 17.38 3.66
C ILE A 30 7.16 17.11 2.69
N ILE A 31 7.57 15.86 2.57
CA ILE A 31 8.53 15.44 1.56
C ILE A 31 7.91 14.45 0.57
N ILE A 32 8.32 14.57 -0.69
CA ILE A 32 7.99 13.60 -1.74
C ILE A 32 9.21 12.76 -2.06
N VAL A 33 8.99 11.45 -2.24
CA VAL A 33 9.99 10.53 -2.79
C VAL A 33 9.47 9.97 -4.09
N ASP A 34 9.87 10.59 -5.18
CA ASP A 34 9.43 10.27 -6.53
C ASP A 34 10.29 9.19 -7.17
N SER A 35 9.64 8.25 -7.84
CA SER A 35 10.29 7.15 -8.57
C SER A 35 10.50 7.47 -10.06
N TYR A 36 10.90 8.71 -10.37
CA TYR A 36 11.07 9.25 -11.73
C TYR A 36 9.76 9.25 -12.52
N SER A 37 8.75 9.96 -11.98
CA SER A 37 7.48 10.19 -12.68
C SER A 37 7.69 10.88 -14.03
N THR A 38 6.92 10.45 -15.02
CA THR A 38 6.95 10.95 -16.41
C THR A 38 5.73 11.78 -16.77
N ASP A 39 4.76 11.88 -15.84
CA ASP A 39 3.57 12.72 -15.94
C ASP A 39 3.77 14.05 -15.17
N LYS A 40 2.70 14.81 -14.95
CA LYS A 40 2.75 16.11 -14.24
C LYS A 40 2.85 16.00 -12.72
N THR A 41 3.12 14.82 -12.15
CA THR A 41 3.17 14.60 -10.70
C THR A 41 4.09 15.62 -10.00
N ILE A 42 5.33 15.77 -10.49
CA ILE A 42 6.33 16.65 -9.86
C ILE A 42 5.99 18.13 -10.06
N GLU A 43 5.51 18.50 -11.25
CA GLU A 43 5.06 19.87 -11.54
C GLU A 43 3.98 20.32 -10.55
N ILE A 44 2.98 19.46 -10.31
CA ILE A 44 1.86 19.73 -9.40
C ILE A 44 2.32 19.75 -7.93
N ALA A 45 3.23 18.88 -7.54
CA ALA A 45 3.67 18.74 -6.15
C ALA A 45 4.60 19.87 -5.71
N LYS A 46 5.50 20.32 -6.60
CA LYS A 46 6.60 21.26 -6.29
C LYS A 46 6.19 22.51 -5.51
N PRO A 47 5.11 23.22 -5.83
CA PRO A 47 4.69 24.42 -5.10
C PRO A 47 4.01 24.13 -3.75
N LEU A 48 3.79 22.86 -3.38
CA LEU A 48 2.96 22.45 -2.25
C LEU A 48 3.72 21.68 -1.16
N VAL A 49 5.02 21.45 -1.33
CA VAL A 49 5.83 20.60 -0.43
C VAL A 49 7.18 21.23 -0.13
N ASP A 50 7.80 20.81 0.97
CA ASP A 50 9.07 21.38 1.41
C ASP A 50 10.25 20.82 0.62
N LYS A 51 10.24 19.49 0.31
CA LYS A 51 11.35 18.81 -0.37
C LYS A 51 10.84 17.74 -1.32
N ILE A 52 11.52 17.59 -2.45
CA ILE A 52 11.29 16.49 -3.40
C ILE A 52 12.61 15.77 -3.62
N PHE A 53 12.59 14.46 -3.46
CA PHE A 53 13.71 13.57 -3.75
C PHE A 53 13.33 12.63 -4.88
N GLN A 54 14.25 12.37 -5.80
CA GLN A 54 14.08 11.35 -6.83
C GLN A 54 14.96 10.14 -6.54
N ARG A 55 14.40 8.96 -6.63
CA ARG A 55 15.09 7.70 -6.39
C ARG A 55 14.53 6.57 -7.23
N ASN A 56 15.38 5.73 -7.80
CA ASN A 56 14.95 4.50 -8.46
C ASN A 56 14.18 3.60 -7.50
N TYR A 57 13.03 3.11 -7.94
CA TYR A 57 12.20 2.22 -7.16
C TYR A 57 12.76 0.80 -7.16
N GLU A 58 13.19 0.33 -6.02
CA GLU A 58 13.58 -1.08 -5.81
C GLU A 58 12.38 -1.89 -5.27
N ASN A 59 11.87 -1.48 -4.12
CA ASN A 59 10.64 -1.96 -3.51
C ASN A 59 10.11 -0.93 -2.51
N SER A 60 8.87 -1.12 -2.07
CA SER A 60 8.19 -0.15 -1.19
C SER A 60 8.87 0.03 0.17
N ALA A 61 9.43 -1.04 0.74
CA ALA A 61 10.08 -0.98 2.05
C ALA A 61 11.40 -0.19 1.99
N GLU A 62 12.24 -0.47 1.00
CA GLU A 62 13.52 0.22 0.82
C GLU A 62 13.32 1.71 0.53
N GLN A 63 12.33 2.06 -0.30
CA GLN A 63 12.01 3.46 -0.58
C GLN A 63 11.55 4.20 0.68
N LYS A 64 10.64 3.60 1.46
CA LYS A 64 10.11 4.20 2.69
C LYS A 64 11.19 4.29 3.78
N ASN A 65 11.99 3.25 3.98
CA ASN A 65 13.09 3.27 4.95
C ASN A 65 14.16 4.32 4.60
N TRP A 66 14.49 4.47 3.31
CA TRP A 66 15.40 5.51 2.86
C TRP A 66 14.83 6.91 3.15
N ALA A 67 13.55 7.11 2.91
CA ALA A 67 12.86 8.38 3.13
C ALA A 67 12.83 8.78 4.61
N LEU A 68 12.78 7.83 5.55
CA LEU A 68 12.82 8.10 6.99
C LEU A 68 14.10 8.86 7.43
N ASN A 69 15.20 8.71 6.69
CA ASN A 69 16.45 9.43 6.96
C ASN A 69 16.48 10.85 6.37
N LYS A 70 15.45 11.25 5.62
CA LYS A 70 15.35 12.55 4.94
C LYS A 70 14.44 13.56 5.63
N VAL A 71 13.63 13.11 6.59
CA VAL A 71 12.73 13.94 7.38
C VAL A 71 13.41 14.49 8.62
N GLU A 72 12.95 15.66 9.07
CA GLU A 72 13.52 16.36 10.22
C GLU A 72 12.90 15.90 11.55
N ASN A 73 11.60 15.58 11.56
CA ASN A 73 10.88 15.34 12.79
C ASN A 73 10.86 13.85 13.20
N GLU A 74 10.74 13.61 14.51
CA GLU A 74 10.70 12.26 15.09
C GLU A 74 9.41 11.52 14.71
N TRP A 75 8.26 12.21 14.75
CA TRP A 75 7.00 11.63 14.31
C TRP A 75 6.85 11.74 12.81
N VAL A 76 6.56 10.62 12.18
CA VAL A 76 6.41 10.54 10.73
C VAL A 76 5.07 9.94 10.38
N ILE A 77 4.39 10.56 9.41
CA ILE A 77 3.24 9.96 8.73
C ILE A 77 3.64 9.61 7.29
N ILE A 78 3.47 8.34 6.90
CA ILE A 78 3.66 7.95 5.51
C ILE A 78 2.28 7.80 4.87
N LEU A 79 2.03 8.54 3.80
CA LEU A 79 0.77 8.52 3.07
C LEU A 79 1.04 8.16 1.61
N ASP A 80 0.44 7.08 1.11
CA ASP A 80 0.54 6.75 -0.31
C ASP A 80 -0.27 7.80 -1.12
N ALA A 81 0.14 8.12 -2.34
CA ALA A 81 -0.46 9.21 -3.12
C ALA A 81 -1.96 9.01 -3.44
N ASP A 82 -2.46 7.76 -3.36
CA ASP A 82 -3.88 7.40 -3.49
C ASP A 82 -4.64 7.38 -2.16
N GLU A 83 -3.99 7.78 -1.05
CA GLU A 83 -4.59 7.90 0.28
C GLU A 83 -4.88 9.38 0.64
N ARG A 84 -5.85 9.60 1.54
CA ARG A 84 -6.22 10.91 2.10
C ARG A 84 -6.46 10.78 3.60
N ILE A 85 -5.97 11.74 4.37
CA ILE A 85 -6.33 11.88 5.78
C ILE A 85 -7.76 12.44 5.86
N SER A 86 -8.67 11.72 6.53
CA SER A 86 -10.02 12.27 6.76
C SER A 86 -9.99 13.42 7.76
N LYS A 87 -10.99 14.30 7.72
CA LYS A 87 -11.10 15.44 8.64
C LYS A 87 -11.11 14.99 10.11
N GLU A 88 -11.78 13.90 10.40
CA GLU A 88 -11.87 13.30 11.74
C GLU A 88 -10.52 12.75 12.18
N LEU A 89 -9.79 12.08 11.28
CA LEU A 89 -8.45 11.54 11.57
C LEU A 89 -7.45 12.68 11.79
N LYS A 90 -7.51 13.75 11.00
CA LYS A 90 -6.71 14.96 11.20
C LYS A 90 -6.91 15.51 12.62
N ASN A 91 -8.16 15.69 13.05
CA ASN A 91 -8.48 16.20 14.38
C ASN A 91 -7.97 15.27 15.49
N GLU A 92 -8.08 13.96 15.31
CA GLU A 92 -7.55 12.96 16.25
C GLU A 92 -6.03 13.07 16.37
N ILE A 93 -5.30 13.20 15.25
CA ILE A 93 -3.84 13.36 15.26
C ILE A 93 -3.42 14.69 15.91
N LEU A 94 -4.11 15.79 15.60
CA LEU A 94 -3.84 17.09 16.24
C LEU A 94 -4.01 17.03 17.75
N ASN A 95 -5.02 16.33 18.24
CA ASN A 95 -5.21 16.12 19.68
C ASN A 95 -4.08 15.30 20.31
N LEU A 96 -3.48 14.36 19.57
CA LEU A 96 -2.32 13.59 20.03
C LEU A 96 -1.04 14.45 20.10
N LYS A 97 -0.87 15.45 19.25
CA LYS A 97 0.32 16.33 19.28
C LYS A 97 0.50 16.99 20.66
N ASN A 98 -0.58 17.20 21.40
CA ASN A 98 -0.61 17.89 22.70
C ASN A 98 -0.58 16.93 23.91
N ARG A 99 -0.54 15.62 23.70
CA ARG A 99 -0.59 14.63 24.78
C ARG A 99 0.73 13.87 24.92
N THR A 100 0.97 13.30 26.11
CA THR A 100 2.02 12.28 26.28
C THR A 100 1.63 11.03 25.51
N ILE A 101 2.50 10.53 24.63
CA ILE A 101 2.25 9.35 23.81
C ILE A 101 3.18 8.22 24.28
N ASN A 102 2.58 7.16 24.82
CA ASN A 102 3.28 5.95 25.28
C ASN A 102 3.33 4.85 24.19
N TYR A 103 3.11 5.22 22.93
CA TYR A 103 3.15 4.33 21.77
C TYR A 103 4.27 4.74 20.83
N ASN A 104 4.83 3.77 20.12
CA ASN A 104 5.82 4.01 19.06
C ASN A 104 5.18 4.29 17.71
N GLY A 105 3.92 3.92 17.52
CA GLY A 105 3.15 4.19 16.31
C GLY A 105 1.69 3.80 16.49
N PHE A 106 0.92 3.96 15.42
CA PHE A 106 -0.51 3.74 15.44
C PHE A 106 -0.98 2.99 14.19
N TRP A 107 -1.77 1.95 14.40
CA TRP A 107 -2.61 1.35 13.38
C TRP A 107 -3.74 2.31 13.02
N ILE A 108 -3.98 2.46 11.73
CA ILE A 108 -5.07 3.26 11.17
C ILE A 108 -5.84 2.38 10.19
N LYS A 109 -7.15 2.25 10.38
CA LYS A 109 -8.03 1.54 9.44
C LYS A 109 -8.21 2.35 8.16
N ARG A 110 -8.49 1.68 7.05
CA ARG A 110 -8.77 2.34 5.78
C ARG A 110 -10.24 2.20 5.38
N ILE A 111 -10.76 3.26 4.76
CA ILE A 111 -12.00 3.23 3.99
C ILE A 111 -11.58 3.07 2.54
N ASN A 112 -11.79 1.88 2.01
CA ASN A 112 -11.35 1.55 0.67
C ASN A 112 -12.42 1.89 -0.37
N TYR A 113 -12.00 2.60 -1.42
CA TYR A 113 -12.80 2.83 -2.61
C TYR A 113 -12.18 2.09 -3.79
N PHE A 114 -13.00 1.35 -4.51
CA PHE A 114 -12.62 0.70 -5.76
C PHE A 114 -13.45 1.30 -6.90
N MET A 115 -12.78 1.92 -7.87
CA MET A 115 -13.45 2.63 -8.96
C MET A 115 -14.54 3.59 -8.46
N GLN A 116 -14.18 4.45 -7.51
CA GLN A 116 -15.03 5.45 -6.84
C GLN A 116 -16.21 4.88 -6.00
N LYS A 117 -16.37 3.57 -5.92
CA LYS A 117 -17.37 2.94 -5.06
C LYS A 117 -16.73 2.41 -3.79
N ARG A 118 -17.34 2.72 -2.65
CA ARG A 118 -16.87 2.23 -1.36
C ARG A 118 -17.06 0.73 -1.26
N VAL A 119 -16.02 0.05 -0.74
CA VAL A 119 -16.01 -1.39 -0.48
C VAL A 119 -16.15 -1.62 1.02
N TYR A 120 -17.15 -2.39 1.41
CA TYR A 120 -17.43 -2.69 2.82
C TYR A 120 -16.95 -4.09 3.22
N PHE A 121 -16.96 -5.01 2.28
CA PHE A 121 -16.70 -6.43 2.46
C PHE A 121 -15.55 -6.90 1.57
N SER A 122 -15.69 -8.05 0.89
CA SER A 122 -14.74 -8.56 -0.11
C SER A 122 -13.32 -8.83 0.43
N GLY A 123 -13.17 -8.99 1.77
CA GLY A 123 -11.89 -9.19 2.43
C GLY A 123 -11.14 -7.89 2.75
N TRP A 124 -11.76 -6.73 2.58
CA TRP A 124 -11.16 -5.41 2.90
C TRP A 124 -11.67 -4.81 4.22
N GLN A 125 -12.56 -5.52 4.93
CA GLN A 125 -13.18 -5.05 6.19
C GLN A 125 -12.17 -4.78 7.30
N GLY A 126 -11.10 -5.60 7.34
CA GLY A 126 -10.05 -5.51 8.37
C GLY A 126 -8.82 -4.73 7.93
N ASP A 127 -8.89 -4.04 6.80
CA ASP A 127 -7.74 -3.35 6.24
C ASP A 127 -7.24 -2.22 7.14
N LYS A 128 -6.01 -2.37 7.62
CA LYS A 128 -5.35 -1.41 8.49
C LYS A 128 -3.85 -1.38 8.22
N VAL A 129 -3.25 -0.24 8.44
CA VAL A 129 -1.81 0.00 8.23
C VAL A 129 -1.25 0.84 9.35
N ILE A 130 0.05 0.68 9.66
CA ILE A 130 0.75 1.63 10.51
C ILE A 130 1.23 2.77 9.61
N ARG A 131 0.70 3.98 9.84
CA ARG A 131 1.05 5.17 9.04
C ARG A 131 1.66 6.29 9.85
N LEU A 132 1.29 6.43 11.12
CA LEU A 132 1.85 7.43 12.06
C LEU A 132 2.73 6.70 13.06
N PHE A 133 4.03 7.05 13.13
CA PHE A 133 5.00 6.35 13.99
C PHE A 133 6.27 7.19 14.24
N LYS A 134 7.07 6.78 15.21
CA LYS A 134 8.40 7.34 15.50
C LYS A 134 9.46 6.69 14.61
N ARG A 135 10.20 7.50 13.85
CA ARG A 135 11.21 7.00 12.91
C ARG A 135 12.43 6.33 13.56
N SER A 136 12.76 6.70 14.80
CA SER A 136 13.91 6.16 15.52
C SER A 136 13.72 4.70 15.95
N VAL A 137 12.46 4.28 16.18
CA VAL A 137 12.11 2.96 16.74
C VAL A 137 11.20 2.12 15.86
N CYS A 138 10.84 2.62 14.67
CA CYS A 138 9.99 1.91 13.70
C CYS A 138 10.67 1.87 12.33
N LYS A 139 10.68 0.68 11.70
CA LYS A 139 11.24 0.47 10.36
C LYS A 139 10.40 -0.54 9.60
N TYR A 140 10.37 -0.41 8.27
CA TYR A 140 9.77 -1.44 7.42
C TYR A 140 10.68 -2.67 7.35
N GLU A 141 10.09 -3.85 7.44
CA GLU A 141 10.80 -5.11 7.21
C GLU A 141 11.39 -5.18 5.80
N LYS A 142 12.55 -5.83 5.66
CA LYS A 142 13.17 -6.08 4.34
C LYS A 142 12.41 -7.17 3.59
N LYS A 143 11.25 -6.83 3.04
CA LYS A 143 10.43 -7.71 2.21
C LYS A 143 10.06 -7.02 0.90
N ASN A 144 10.07 -7.77 -0.19
CA ASN A 144 9.71 -7.23 -1.51
C ASN A 144 8.24 -6.85 -1.62
N VAL A 145 7.36 -7.57 -0.93
CA VAL A 145 5.90 -7.38 -0.97
C VAL A 145 5.33 -7.54 0.44
N HIS A 146 4.32 -6.72 0.77
CA HIS A 146 3.64 -6.73 2.07
C HIS A 146 4.59 -6.53 3.28
N ALA A 147 5.59 -5.65 3.13
CA ALA A 147 6.42 -5.26 4.25
C ALA A 147 5.58 -4.51 5.29
N GLU A 148 5.63 -4.98 6.52
CA GLU A 148 5.00 -4.34 7.68
C GLU A 148 6.01 -3.50 8.45
N ILE A 149 5.53 -2.57 9.26
CA ILE A 149 6.38 -1.82 10.18
C ILE A 149 6.65 -2.68 11.40
N PHE A 150 7.92 -2.88 11.70
CA PHE A 150 8.40 -3.50 12.93
C PHE A 150 8.74 -2.42 13.96
N SER A 151 8.41 -2.68 15.23
CA SER A 151 8.77 -1.87 16.39
C SER A 151 8.87 -2.75 17.63
N ASP A 152 9.88 -2.52 18.47
CA ASP A 152 10.02 -3.21 19.76
C ASP A 152 9.06 -2.69 20.84
N GLY A 153 8.38 -1.57 20.59
CA GLY A 153 7.48 -0.94 21.53
C GLY A 153 6.00 -1.12 21.19
N LYS A 154 5.15 -0.56 22.05
CA LYS A 154 3.69 -0.64 21.90
C LYS A 154 3.21 0.16 20.69
N ILE A 155 2.34 -0.46 19.88
CA ILE A 155 1.62 0.18 18.77
C ILE A 155 0.16 0.36 19.17
N GLY A 156 -0.31 1.60 19.15
CA GLY A 156 -1.70 1.96 19.43
C GLY A 156 -2.62 1.77 18.22
N MET A 157 -3.89 2.16 18.37
CA MET A 157 -4.89 2.17 17.30
C MET A 157 -5.61 3.51 17.31
N LEU A 158 -5.68 4.19 16.16
CA LEU A 158 -6.54 5.36 16.00
C LEU A 158 -7.97 4.92 15.66
N LYS A 159 -8.94 5.72 16.10
CA LYS A 159 -10.36 5.45 15.88
C LYS A 159 -10.78 5.80 14.45
N ASN A 160 -10.28 6.92 13.95
CA ASN A 160 -10.61 7.44 12.64
C ASN A 160 -9.76 6.82 11.53
N LYS A 161 -10.13 7.04 10.27
CA LYS A 161 -9.69 6.23 9.14
C LYS A 161 -9.04 7.07 8.05
N ILE A 162 -8.14 6.45 7.30
CA ILE A 162 -7.62 6.96 6.03
C ILE A 162 -8.62 6.61 4.92
N ILE A 163 -8.88 7.52 4.01
CA ILE A 163 -9.61 7.28 2.77
C ILE A 163 -8.59 6.78 1.74
N HIS A 164 -8.86 5.63 1.12
CA HIS A 164 -7.95 4.99 0.19
C HIS A 164 -8.63 4.72 -1.15
N ASN A 165 -8.25 5.47 -2.18
CA ASN A 165 -8.78 5.37 -3.53
C ASN A 165 -7.93 4.41 -4.36
N THR A 166 -8.15 3.10 -4.20
CA THR A 166 -7.19 2.08 -4.63
C THR A 166 -6.95 1.97 -6.13
N TYR A 167 -7.99 2.09 -6.94
CA TYR A 167 -7.90 1.90 -8.39
C TYR A 167 -8.91 2.77 -9.12
N LYS A 168 -8.46 3.44 -10.16
CA LYS A 168 -9.29 4.32 -11.00
C LYS A 168 -10.00 3.54 -12.10
N SER A 169 -9.34 2.51 -12.63
CA SER A 169 -9.83 1.73 -13.77
C SER A 169 -9.55 0.23 -13.61
N LYS A 170 -10.22 -0.57 -14.44
CA LYS A 170 -9.95 -2.01 -14.56
C LYS A 170 -8.55 -2.29 -15.11
N THR A 171 -8.06 -1.45 -16.02
CA THR A 171 -6.73 -1.55 -16.61
C THR A 171 -5.66 -1.35 -15.57
N ASP A 172 -5.72 -0.27 -14.77
CA ASP A 172 -4.75 0.00 -13.69
C ASP A 172 -4.66 -1.16 -12.70
N TYR A 173 -5.82 -1.75 -12.37
CA TYR A 173 -5.84 -2.90 -11.48
C TYR A 173 -5.16 -4.12 -12.09
N LEU A 174 -5.43 -4.42 -13.37
CA LEU A 174 -4.84 -5.55 -14.07
C LEU A 174 -3.32 -5.38 -14.23
N ASP A 175 -2.83 -4.20 -14.53
CA ASP A 175 -1.41 -3.92 -14.68
C ASP A 175 -0.67 -4.08 -13.35
N LYS A 176 -1.23 -3.53 -12.28
CA LYS A 176 -0.71 -3.72 -10.92
C LYS A 176 -0.72 -5.20 -10.54
N LEU A 177 -1.79 -5.92 -10.84
CA LEU A 177 -1.94 -7.34 -10.57
C LEU A 177 -0.91 -8.19 -11.34
N ASN A 178 -0.66 -7.89 -12.61
CA ASN A 178 0.39 -8.54 -13.40
C ASN A 178 1.78 -8.31 -12.81
N ARG A 179 2.09 -7.07 -12.43
CA ARG A 179 3.37 -6.71 -11.81
C ARG A 179 3.58 -7.47 -10.49
N TYR A 180 2.58 -7.46 -9.61
CA TYR A 180 2.64 -8.20 -8.33
C TYR A 180 2.75 -9.71 -8.54
N ALA A 181 2.04 -10.28 -9.50
CA ALA A 181 2.11 -11.70 -9.78
C ALA A 181 3.51 -12.14 -10.26
N LYS A 182 4.22 -11.28 -11.03
CA LYS A 182 5.62 -11.51 -11.42
C LYS A 182 6.57 -11.52 -10.20
N TRP A 183 6.42 -10.57 -9.28
CA TRP A 183 7.23 -10.52 -8.05
C TRP A 183 6.95 -11.71 -7.14
N GLN A 184 5.68 -12.01 -6.91
CA GLN A 184 5.27 -13.18 -6.11
C GLN A 184 5.73 -14.51 -6.70
N ALA A 185 5.88 -14.62 -8.01
CA ALA A 185 6.38 -15.85 -8.64
C ALA A 185 7.76 -16.26 -8.09
N LYS A 186 8.67 -15.28 -7.88
CA LYS A 186 9.99 -15.53 -7.28
C LYS A 186 9.90 -16.05 -5.84
N ASP A 187 9.02 -15.43 -5.04
CA ASP A 187 8.82 -15.83 -3.63
C ASP A 187 8.18 -17.22 -3.53
N TYR A 188 7.27 -17.53 -4.46
CA TYR A 188 6.58 -18.82 -4.51
C TYR A 188 7.42 -19.95 -5.09
N ASP A 189 8.52 -19.64 -5.77
CA ASP A 189 9.45 -20.67 -6.27
C ASP A 189 10.02 -21.51 -5.14
N LYS A 190 10.44 -20.84 -4.06
CA LYS A 190 10.96 -21.52 -2.85
C LYS A 190 9.89 -22.30 -2.09
N LYS A 191 8.60 -21.90 -2.20
CA LYS A 191 7.48 -22.48 -1.43
C LYS A 191 6.72 -23.57 -2.17
N THR A 192 6.86 -23.67 -3.49
CA THR A 192 6.07 -24.56 -4.33
C THR A 192 6.96 -25.63 -4.97
N LYS A 193 6.96 -26.86 -4.45
CA LYS A 193 7.76 -27.97 -5.01
C LYS A 193 7.40 -28.24 -6.48
N LYS A 194 6.15 -28.60 -6.77
CA LYS A 194 5.62 -28.89 -8.10
C LYS A 194 4.31 -28.13 -8.35
N ILE A 195 4.18 -27.52 -9.53
CA ILE A 195 2.92 -26.90 -9.95
C ILE A 195 2.02 -28.00 -10.48
N THR A 196 0.88 -28.21 -9.82
CA THR A 196 -0.11 -29.25 -10.14
C THR A 196 -1.41 -28.63 -10.67
N PHE A 197 -2.34 -29.45 -11.14
CA PHE A 197 -3.70 -29.05 -11.49
C PHE A 197 -4.39 -28.25 -10.37
N LEU A 198 -4.18 -28.66 -9.13
CA LEU A 198 -4.70 -27.96 -7.95
C LEU A 198 -4.28 -26.48 -7.91
N HIS A 199 -3.01 -26.19 -8.23
CA HIS A 199 -2.48 -24.81 -8.23
C HIS A 199 -3.06 -23.94 -9.35
N LEU A 200 -3.30 -24.54 -10.52
CA LEU A 200 -3.73 -23.80 -11.71
C LEU A 200 -5.25 -23.57 -11.77
N HIS A 201 -6.03 -24.50 -11.23
CA HIS A 201 -7.50 -24.49 -11.37
C HIS A 201 -8.23 -24.36 -10.04
N ILE A 202 -7.90 -25.19 -9.05
CA ILE A 202 -8.66 -25.24 -7.80
C ILE A 202 -8.34 -24.04 -6.89
N LYS A 203 -7.07 -23.73 -6.67
CA LYS A 203 -6.68 -22.60 -5.82
C LYS A 203 -7.24 -21.25 -6.28
N PRO A 204 -7.27 -20.90 -7.58
CA PRO A 204 -7.94 -19.69 -8.05
C PRO A 204 -9.45 -19.67 -7.72
N ILE A 205 -10.16 -20.80 -7.93
CA ILE A 205 -11.59 -20.91 -7.62
C ILE A 205 -11.83 -20.74 -6.13
N LEU A 206 -11.05 -21.42 -5.29
CA LEU A 206 -11.14 -21.26 -3.83
C LEU A 206 -10.87 -19.83 -3.39
N ARG A 207 -9.96 -19.14 -4.08
CA ARG A 207 -9.69 -17.72 -3.81
C ARG A 207 -10.87 -16.82 -4.15
N PHE A 208 -11.55 -17.08 -5.28
CA PHE A 208 -12.79 -16.41 -5.64
C PHE A 208 -13.87 -16.64 -4.56
N LEU A 209 -14.15 -17.90 -4.24
CA LEU A 209 -15.15 -18.25 -3.23
C LEU A 209 -14.86 -17.62 -1.87
N LYS A 210 -13.58 -17.62 -1.47
CA LYS A 210 -13.15 -16.97 -0.24
C LYS A 210 -13.57 -15.50 -0.20
N HIS A 211 -13.35 -14.73 -1.27
CA HIS A 211 -13.66 -13.30 -1.28
C HIS A 211 -15.13 -13.04 -1.52
N PHE A 212 -15.77 -13.78 -2.42
CA PHE A 212 -17.17 -13.54 -2.78
C PHE A 212 -18.14 -14.06 -1.73
N VAL A 213 -17.92 -15.28 -1.22
CA VAL A 213 -18.83 -15.91 -0.25
C VAL A 213 -18.36 -15.63 1.20
N PHE A 214 -17.19 -16.14 1.58
CA PHE A 214 -16.75 -16.10 2.99
C PHE A 214 -16.41 -14.69 3.50
N HIS A 215 -15.93 -13.81 2.64
CA HIS A 215 -15.73 -12.39 2.96
C HIS A 215 -16.93 -11.52 2.57
N LEU A 216 -18.09 -12.13 2.32
CA LEU A 216 -19.35 -11.46 2.02
C LEU A 216 -19.28 -10.48 0.84
N GLY A 217 -18.42 -10.76 -0.14
CA GLY A 217 -18.23 -9.89 -1.31
C GLY A 217 -19.51 -9.70 -2.13
N PHE A 218 -20.45 -10.66 -2.09
CA PHE A 218 -21.77 -10.53 -2.73
C PHE A 218 -22.57 -9.34 -2.18
N LEU A 219 -22.33 -8.90 -0.93
CA LEU A 219 -22.97 -7.71 -0.35
C LEU A 219 -22.43 -6.39 -0.92
N ASP A 220 -21.22 -6.39 -1.49
CA ASP A 220 -20.70 -5.26 -2.27
C ASP A 220 -21.23 -5.24 -3.71
N GLY A 221 -22.14 -6.16 -4.07
CA GLY A 221 -22.79 -6.26 -5.38
C GLY A 221 -21.77 -6.49 -6.51
N TYR A 222 -21.95 -5.78 -7.63
CA TYR A 222 -21.08 -5.90 -8.80
C TYR A 222 -19.59 -5.66 -8.47
N ILE A 223 -19.29 -4.71 -7.60
CA ILE A 223 -17.89 -4.42 -7.21
C ILE A 223 -17.28 -5.59 -6.47
N GLY A 224 -18.00 -6.22 -5.55
CA GLY A 224 -17.52 -7.40 -4.83
C GLY A 224 -17.28 -8.59 -5.76
N PHE A 225 -18.16 -8.78 -6.77
CA PHE A 225 -17.93 -9.77 -7.81
C PHE A 225 -16.66 -9.48 -8.61
N VAL A 226 -16.47 -8.24 -9.06
CA VAL A 226 -15.25 -7.82 -9.80
C VAL A 226 -14.00 -8.03 -8.97
N ILE A 227 -13.99 -7.61 -7.71
CA ILE A 227 -12.86 -7.84 -6.79
C ILE A 227 -12.55 -9.34 -6.68
N SER A 228 -13.58 -10.18 -6.51
CA SER A 228 -13.42 -11.63 -6.37
C SER A 228 -12.85 -12.29 -7.63
N ILE A 229 -13.29 -11.84 -8.82
CA ILE A 229 -12.70 -12.25 -10.11
C ILE A 229 -11.22 -11.87 -10.20
N TYR A 230 -10.85 -10.67 -9.75
CA TYR A 230 -9.45 -10.26 -9.76
C TYR A 230 -8.60 -11.03 -8.75
N GLN A 231 -9.16 -11.41 -7.62
CA GLN A 231 -8.49 -12.29 -6.68
C GLN A 231 -8.25 -13.70 -7.26
N TYR A 232 -9.21 -14.23 -8.02
CA TYR A 232 -9.01 -15.42 -8.84
C TYR A 232 -7.84 -15.24 -9.82
N LYS A 233 -7.87 -14.16 -10.63
CA LYS A 233 -6.81 -13.85 -11.61
C LYS A 233 -5.44 -13.71 -10.97
N ALA A 234 -5.35 -13.10 -9.79
CA ALA A 234 -4.10 -12.95 -9.04
C ALA A 234 -3.40 -14.28 -8.78
N VAL A 235 -4.17 -15.28 -8.32
CA VAL A 235 -3.64 -16.62 -8.06
C VAL A 235 -3.26 -17.33 -9.38
N SER A 236 -4.10 -17.24 -10.39
CA SER A 236 -3.86 -17.83 -11.71
C SER A 236 -2.58 -17.28 -12.35
N LEU A 237 -2.43 -15.96 -12.40
CA LEU A 237 -1.25 -15.27 -12.95
C LEU A 237 0.03 -15.61 -12.18
N ARG A 238 -0.02 -15.69 -10.85
CA ARG A 238 1.12 -16.09 -10.01
C ARG A 238 1.71 -17.43 -10.47
N TYR A 239 0.89 -18.46 -10.60
CA TYR A 239 1.37 -19.77 -11.03
C TYR A 239 1.76 -19.82 -12.51
N LYS A 240 1.11 -19.02 -13.38
CA LYS A 240 1.53 -18.83 -14.76
C LYS A 240 2.94 -18.23 -14.82
N TYR A 241 3.19 -17.15 -14.09
CA TYR A 241 4.51 -16.52 -14.05
C TYR A 241 5.56 -17.38 -13.35
N LEU A 242 5.18 -18.21 -12.37
CA LEU A 242 6.09 -19.19 -11.76
C LEU A 242 6.54 -20.24 -12.77
N LYS A 243 5.65 -20.73 -13.63
CA LYS A 243 6.05 -21.62 -14.75
C LYS A 243 7.06 -20.95 -15.68
N ILE A 244 6.79 -19.71 -16.09
CA ILE A 244 7.67 -18.93 -16.98
C ILE A 244 9.03 -18.70 -16.32
N TYR A 245 9.03 -18.32 -15.04
CA TYR A 245 10.25 -18.08 -14.27
C TYR A 245 11.14 -19.34 -14.21
N ARG A 246 10.57 -20.51 -13.92
CA ARG A 246 11.29 -21.78 -13.89
C ARG A 246 11.82 -22.19 -15.25
N ALA A 247 11.03 -22.06 -16.31
CA ALA A 247 11.48 -22.37 -17.67
C ALA A 247 12.71 -21.54 -18.07
N LYS A 248 12.72 -20.24 -17.75
CA LYS A 248 13.85 -19.35 -18.03
C LYS A 248 15.11 -19.71 -17.22
N ASN A 249 14.95 -20.13 -15.98
CA ASN A 249 16.10 -20.49 -15.14
C ASN A 249 16.68 -21.85 -15.54
N ASN A 250 15.86 -22.82 -15.94
CA ASN A 250 16.35 -24.11 -16.46
C ASN A 250 17.15 -23.94 -17.77
N GLN A 251 16.75 -23.00 -18.64
CA GLN A 251 17.49 -22.68 -19.87
C GLN A 251 18.83 -21.94 -19.63
N ARG A 252 19.02 -21.35 -18.45
CA ARG A 252 20.30 -20.68 -18.10
C ARG A 252 21.29 -21.63 -17.43
N ASN A 253 20.82 -22.78 -16.98
CA ASN A 253 21.64 -23.80 -16.30
C ASN A 253 21.97 -24.97 -17.23
N CYS A 254 21.56 -24.95 -18.50
CA CYS A 254 22.00 -25.81 -19.61
C CYS A 254 22.92 -25.01 -20.55
#